data_97a3b016b7ff2e58ab0ba7c80e583822
#
_entry.id   97a3b016b7ff2e58ab0ba7c80e583822
#
_cell.length_a   1.000
_cell.length_b   1.000
_cell.length_c   1.000
_cell.angle_alpha   90.00
_cell.angle_beta   90.00
_cell.angle_gamma   90.00
#
_symmetry.space_group_name_H-M   'P 1'
#
loop_
_entity.id
_entity.type
_entity.pdbx_description
1 polymer ?
#
loop_
_entity_poly.entity_id
_entity_poly.type
_entity_poly.pdbx_seq_one_letter_code
_entity_poly.pdbx_strand_id
1 'polypeptide(L)'
;VREQLSADFERFRRGLPRDFPAHVRETYGINLAARYLGHPLPHPIGKGSGQLSLNADQLEADRAAGVAFVVLKTVIAETAAGERSMGAWAVRESRMAVERRRTGDRQGWTVTWKGRGWDRSMEDYLGLVRAGRDLTRAGAKGLLVV
;
A
#
# COMPACT_ATOMS: atom_id res chain seq x y z
N VAL A 1 -2.73 -17.96 23.93
CA VAL A 1 -2.49 -17.11 22.76
C VAL A 1 -3.15 -17.68 21.50
N ARG A 2 -2.91 -18.97 21.15
CA ARG A 2 -3.45 -19.57 19.90
C ARG A 2 -4.98 -19.57 19.88
N GLU A 3 -5.62 -19.97 20.96
CA GLU A 3 -7.09 -19.98 21.07
C GLU A 3 -7.67 -18.58 20.95
N GLN A 4 -7.04 -17.59 21.60
CA GLN A 4 -7.46 -16.20 21.50
C GLN A 4 -7.31 -15.65 20.08
N LEU A 5 -6.20 -15.97 19.39
CA LEU A 5 -6.02 -15.59 17.99
C LEU A 5 -7.08 -16.22 17.08
N SER A 6 -7.44 -17.49 17.33
CA SER A 6 -8.50 -18.15 16.57
C SER A 6 -9.87 -17.50 16.80
N ALA A 7 -10.18 -17.15 18.04
CA ALA A 7 -11.42 -16.45 18.39
C ALA A 7 -11.48 -15.06 17.77
N ASP A 8 -10.38 -14.30 17.81
CA ASP A 8 -10.30 -12.97 17.20
C ASP A 8 -10.39 -13.05 15.67
N PHE A 9 -9.77 -14.06 15.04
CA PHE A 9 -9.90 -14.28 13.60
C PHE A 9 -11.37 -14.50 13.21
N GLU A 10 -12.10 -15.35 13.91
CA GLU A 10 -13.53 -15.57 13.64
C GLU A 10 -14.37 -14.31 13.89
N ARG A 11 -14.07 -13.59 14.96
CA ARG A 11 -14.78 -12.37 15.33
C ARG A 11 -14.56 -11.23 14.33
N PHE A 12 -13.32 -11.06 13.87
CA PHE A 12 -12.90 -9.91 13.06
C PHE A 12 -12.69 -10.20 11.57
N ARG A 13 -12.97 -11.42 11.12
CA ARG A 13 -12.78 -11.79 9.69
C ARG A 13 -13.51 -10.91 8.68
N ARG A 14 -14.53 -10.15 9.11
CA ARG A 14 -15.29 -9.22 8.25
C ARG A 14 -14.91 -7.75 8.46
N GLY A 15 -14.02 -7.45 9.37
CA GLY A 15 -13.56 -6.11 9.66
C GLY A 15 -12.84 -6.05 10.99
N LEU A 16 -11.73 -5.31 11.04
CA LEU A 16 -10.96 -5.10 12.25
C LEU A 16 -11.74 -4.30 13.30
N PRO A 17 -11.41 -4.42 14.59
CA PRO A 17 -11.98 -3.56 15.61
C PRO A 17 -11.68 -2.09 15.31
N ARG A 18 -12.59 -1.19 15.69
CA ARG A 18 -12.48 0.26 15.40
C ARG A 18 -11.16 0.85 15.91
N ASP A 19 -10.67 0.41 17.06
CA ASP A 19 -9.35 0.74 17.59
C ASP A 19 -8.51 -0.55 17.66
N PHE A 20 -8.03 -0.96 16.49
CA PHE A 20 -7.20 -2.14 16.34
C PHE A 20 -5.92 -2.10 17.20
N PRO A 21 -5.16 -0.98 17.27
CA PRO A 21 -3.97 -0.91 18.11
C PRO A 21 -4.29 -1.07 19.61
N ALA A 22 -5.38 -0.48 20.09
CA ALA A 22 -5.80 -0.65 21.48
C ALA A 22 -6.18 -2.10 21.78
N HIS A 23 -6.97 -2.74 20.90
CA HIS A 23 -7.35 -4.14 21.05
C HIS A 23 -6.11 -5.05 21.16
N VAL A 24 -5.12 -4.88 20.30
CA VAL A 24 -3.89 -5.69 20.32
C VAL A 24 -3.09 -5.45 21.60
N ARG A 25 -2.99 -4.22 22.06
CA ARG A 25 -2.30 -3.91 23.32
C ARG A 25 -2.99 -4.52 24.52
N GLU A 26 -4.31 -4.43 24.61
CA GLU A 26 -5.11 -4.91 25.75
C GLU A 26 -5.19 -6.45 25.78
N THR A 27 -5.35 -7.06 24.61
CA THR A 27 -5.53 -8.52 24.51
C THR A 27 -4.22 -9.29 24.54
N TYR A 28 -3.18 -8.74 23.91
CA TYR A 28 -1.91 -9.45 23.68
C TYR A 28 -0.71 -8.80 24.38
N GLY A 29 -0.86 -7.63 25.00
CA GLY A 29 0.23 -6.89 25.62
C GLY A 29 1.24 -6.31 24.61
N ILE A 30 0.87 -6.21 23.33
CA ILE A 30 1.76 -5.76 22.25
C ILE A 30 1.47 -4.31 21.90
N ASN A 31 2.48 -3.46 22.00
CA ASN A 31 2.40 -2.09 21.49
C ASN A 31 2.75 -2.05 20.00
N LEU A 32 1.79 -1.67 19.17
CA LEU A 32 1.97 -1.56 17.72
C LEU A 32 2.53 -0.21 17.25
N ALA A 33 2.72 0.77 18.15
CA ALA A 33 3.26 2.07 17.75
C ALA A 33 4.59 1.91 17.00
N ALA A 34 4.70 2.59 15.88
CA ALA A 34 5.85 2.48 14.98
C ALA A 34 6.32 3.86 14.52
N ARG A 35 7.41 3.91 13.78
CA ARG A 35 7.89 5.11 13.08
C ARG A 35 8.26 4.74 11.65
N TYR A 36 7.92 5.61 10.71
CA TYR A 36 8.32 5.50 9.33
C TYR A 36 8.80 6.85 8.81
N LEU A 37 10.01 6.90 8.27
CA LEU A 37 10.67 8.14 7.82
C LEU A 37 10.63 9.27 8.87
N GLY A 38 10.80 8.92 10.15
CA GLY A 38 10.75 9.87 11.27
C GLY A 38 9.33 10.21 11.75
N HIS A 39 8.28 9.86 11.02
CA HIS A 39 6.89 10.11 11.41
C HIS A 39 6.37 9.01 12.35
N PRO A 40 5.67 9.37 13.45
CA PRO A 40 5.02 8.39 14.31
C PRO A 40 3.81 7.78 13.59
N LEU A 41 3.66 6.46 13.74
CA LEU A 41 2.53 5.70 13.22
C LEU A 41 1.81 4.97 14.35
N PRO A 42 0.48 4.84 14.30
CA PRO A 42 -0.29 4.08 15.30
C PRO A 42 0.02 2.57 15.22
N HIS A 43 0.42 2.07 14.07
CA HIS A 43 0.80 0.68 13.81
C HIS A 43 1.61 0.58 12.50
N PRO A 44 2.36 -0.53 12.27
CA PRO A 44 3.22 -0.66 11.10
C PRO A 44 2.50 -1.15 9.83
N ILE A 45 1.18 -1.26 9.84
CA ILE A 45 0.42 -1.76 8.69
C ILE A 45 0.16 -0.61 7.73
N GLY A 46 0.69 -0.73 6.53
CA GLY A 46 0.52 0.22 5.45
C GLY A 46 0.24 -0.46 4.12
N LYS A 47 -0.08 0.34 3.11
CA LYS A 47 -0.31 -0.11 1.75
C LYS A 47 0.87 0.27 0.86
N GLY A 48 1.48 -0.72 0.23
CA GLY A 48 2.53 -0.51 -0.76
C GLY A 48 2.01 0.11 -2.06
N SER A 49 2.92 0.62 -2.87
CA SER A 49 2.61 1.15 -4.20
C SER A 49 1.87 0.12 -5.05
N GLY A 50 0.70 0.46 -5.54
CA GLY A 50 -0.14 -0.48 -6.29
C GLY A 50 -1.23 0.18 -7.12
N GLN A 51 -2.12 -0.62 -7.70
CA GLN A 51 -3.22 -0.15 -8.54
C GLN A 51 -4.32 0.59 -7.74
N LEU A 52 -4.27 0.52 -6.44
CA LEU A 52 -5.19 1.20 -5.52
C LEU A 52 -4.55 2.43 -4.84
N SER A 53 -3.54 3.05 -5.46
CA SER A 53 -2.86 4.28 -5.00
C SER A 53 -2.71 5.28 -6.16
N LEU A 54 -3.79 5.47 -6.94
CA LEU A 54 -3.80 6.21 -8.19
C LEU A 54 -4.60 7.52 -8.13
N ASN A 55 -5.40 7.74 -7.10
CA ASN A 55 -6.22 8.96 -6.97
C ASN A 55 -6.54 9.27 -5.50
N ALA A 56 -7.05 10.49 -5.27
CA ALA A 56 -7.37 10.99 -3.94
C ALA A 56 -8.46 10.17 -3.23
N ASP A 57 -9.47 9.69 -3.96
CA ASP A 57 -10.56 8.90 -3.37
C ASP A 57 -10.04 7.58 -2.78
N GLN A 58 -9.06 6.96 -3.44
CA GLN A 58 -8.41 5.76 -2.93
C GLN A 58 -7.58 6.04 -1.67
N LEU A 59 -6.92 7.19 -1.59
CA LEU A 59 -6.19 7.61 -0.39
C LEU A 59 -7.15 7.89 0.78
N GLU A 60 -8.29 8.53 0.50
CA GLU A 60 -9.32 8.77 1.51
C GLU A 60 -9.96 7.45 2.00
N ALA A 61 -10.21 6.51 1.10
CA ALA A 61 -10.68 5.17 1.48
C ALA A 61 -9.68 4.43 2.37
N ASP A 62 -8.37 4.55 2.11
CA ASP A 62 -7.32 3.99 2.95
C ASP A 62 -7.29 4.65 4.33
N ARG A 63 -7.43 5.97 4.38
CA ARG A 63 -7.55 6.71 5.64
C ARG A 63 -8.77 6.24 6.44
N ALA A 64 -9.92 6.11 5.80
CA ALA A 64 -11.16 5.62 6.41
C ALA A 64 -11.04 4.17 6.90
N ALA A 65 -10.29 3.33 6.19
CA ALA A 65 -10.00 1.95 6.59
C ALA A 65 -8.97 1.85 7.72
N GLY A 66 -8.35 2.96 8.15
CA GLY A 66 -7.38 2.98 9.24
C GLY A 66 -5.99 2.48 8.85
N VAL A 67 -5.63 2.51 7.57
CA VAL A 67 -4.26 2.24 7.11
C VAL A 67 -3.32 3.33 7.65
N ALA A 68 -2.17 2.94 8.20
CA ALA A 68 -1.26 3.90 8.83
C ALA A 68 -0.42 4.70 7.83
N PHE A 69 -0.05 4.08 6.70
CA PHE A 69 0.65 4.77 5.61
C PHE A 69 0.32 4.17 4.25
N VAL A 70 0.48 4.97 3.22
CA VAL A 70 0.32 4.56 1.81
C VAL A 70 1.51 5.03 1.00
N VAL A 71 2.04 4.14 0.18
CA VAL A 71 3.02 4.48 -0.85
C VAL A 71 2.29 4.75 -2.16
N LEU A 72 2.46 5.95 -2.72
CA LEU A 72 1.83 6.33 -3.97
C LEU A 72 2.31 5.44 -5.13
N LYS A 73 1.54 5.43 -6.19
CA LYS A 73 1.89 4.66 -7.39
C LYS A 73 3.25 5.13 -7.93
N THR A 74 4.09 4.17 -8.29
CA THR A 74 5.39 4.43 -8.91
C THR A 74 5.21 5.34 -10.13
N VAL A 75 5.84 6.49 -10.05
CA VAL A 75 5.91 7.43 -11.17
C VAL A 75 7.12 7.11 -12.03
N ILE A 76 6.98 7.37 -13.32
CA ILE A 76 8.06 7.22 -14.26
C ILE A 76 8.24 8.57 -14.92
N ALA A 77 9.46 9.07 -14.80
CA ALA A 77 9.82 10.37 -15.31
C ALA A 77 9.54 10.48 -16.82
N GLU A 78 9.05 11.62 -17.24
CA GLU A 78 8.94 12.00 -18.65
C GLU A 78 10.33 12.33 -19.20
N THR A 79 10.56 12.05 -20.47
CA THR A 79 11.75 12.53 -21.17
C THR A 79 11.70 14.05 -21.34
N ALA A 80 12.82 14.68 -21.68
CA ALA A 80 12.87 16.11 -21.98
C ALA A 80 11.92 16.54 -23.12
N ALA A 81 11.48 15.61 -23.96
CA ALA A 81 10.48 15.83 -25.01
C ALA A 81 9.03 15.67 -24.51
N GLY A 82 8.81 15.48 -23.22
CA GLY A 82 7.48 15.22 -22.66
C GLY A 82 6.96 13.80 -22.92
N GLU A 83 7.77 12.94 -23.50
CA GLU A 83 7.41 11.54 -23.68
C GLU A 83 7.55 10.80 -22.35
N ARG A 84 6.56 10.02 -21.99
CA ARG A 84 6.65 9.16 -20.82
C ARG A 84 7.73 8.11 -21.08
N SER A 85 8.75 8.09 -20.24
CA SER A 85 9.84 7.11 -20.33
C SER A 85 9.34 5.65 -20.23
N MET A 86 8.11 5.44 -19.76
CA MET A 86 7.41 4.16 -19.77
C MET A 86 6.42 3.99 -20.93
N GLY A 87 6.35 4.85 -21.91
CA GLY A 87 5.58 4.57 -23.10
C GLY A 87 5.99 3.24 -23.74
N ALA A 88 7.30 2.95 -23.76
CA ALA A 88 7.87 1.67 -24.19
C ALA A 88 7.57 0.50 -23.24
N TRP A 89 7.24 0.78 -21.98
CA TRP A 89 6.96 -0.22 -20.95
C TRP A 89 5.47 -0.25 -20.57
N ALA A 90 4.63 0.56 -21.23
CA ALA A 90 3.20 0.61 -20.99
C ALA A 90 2.56 -0.76 -21.22
N VAL A 91 2.33 -1.47 -20.15
CA VAL A 91 1.53 -2.69 -20.16
C VAL A 91 0.07 -2.25 -20.10
N ARG A 92 -0.71 -2.51 -21.14
CA ARG A 92 -2.16 -2.16 -21.16
C ARG A 92 -2.92 -2.81 -20.00
N GLU A 93 -2.47 -3.99 -19.59
CA GLU A 93 -3.05 -4.74 -18.50
C GLU A 93 -1.96 -5.28 -17.57
N SER A 94 -2.22 -5.25 -16.27
CA SER A 94 -1.36 -5.93 -15.31
C SER A 94 -1.47 -7.45 -15.52
N ARG A 95 -0.33 -8.11 -15.65
CA ARG A 95 -0.28 -9.57 -15.85
C ARG A 95 0.57 -10.22 -14.78
N MET A 96 0.09 -11.33 -14.28
CA MET A 96 0.88 -12.28 -13.51
C MET A 96 1.00 -13.56 -14.30
N ALA A 97 2.24 -13.96 -14.61
CA ALA A 97 2.52 -15.27 -15.18
C ALA A 97 3.18 -16.14 -14.10
N VAL A 98 2.65 -17.33 -13.92
CA VAL A 98 3.19 -18.33 -13.00
C VAL A 98 3.66 -19.52 -13.83
N GLU A 99 4.96 -19.76 -13.83
CA GLU A 99 5.58 -20.81 -14.61
C GLU A 99 6.28 -21.81 -13.70
N ARG A 100 6.04 -23.10 -13.95
CA ARG A 100 6.79 -24.15 -13.28
C ARG A 100 8.21 -24.20 -13.85
N ARG A 101 9.20 -24.11 -12.98
CA ARG A 101 10.62 -24.20 -13.34
C ARG A 101 11.28 -25.39 -12.69
N ARG A 102 12.20 -26.03 -13.43
CA ARG A 102 13.07 -27.07 -12.91
C ARG A 102 14.53 -26.65 -13.10
N THR A 103 15.30 -26.71 -12.03
CA THR A 103 16.73 -26.41 -12.03
C THR A 103 17.44 -27.58 -11.35
N GLY A 104 18.03 -28.46 -12.14
CA GLY A 104 18.53 -29.76 -11.67
C GLY A 104 17.40 -30.60 -11.08
N ASP A 105 17.59 -31.07 -9.86
CA ASP A 105 16.58 -31.90 -9.15
C ASP A 105 15.54 -31.08 -8.38
N ARG A 106 15.69 -29.74 -8.36
CA ARG A 106 14.75 -28.86 -7.68
C ARG A 106 13.64 -28.40 -8.59
N GLN A 107 12.40 -28.53 -8.10
CA GLN A 107 11.23 -27.94 -8.73
C GLN A 107 10.84 -26.68 -7.98
N GLY A 108 10.43 -25.66 -8.71
CA GLY A 108 9.96 -24.38 -8.15
C GLY A 108 8.99 -23.70 -9.12
N TRP A 109 8.59 -22.51 -8.74
CA TRP A 109 7.73 -21.66 -9.53
C TRP A 109 8.42 -20.33 -9.76
N THR A 110 8.37 -19.83 -10.99
CA THR A 110 8.73 -18.46 -11.31
C THR A 110 7.45 -17.67 -11.45
N VAL A 111 7.35 -16.60 -10.66
CA VAL A 111 6.26 -15.65 -10.76
C VAL A 111 6.80 -14.39 -11.42
N THR A 112 6.27 -14.04 -12.58
CA THR A 112 6.59 -12.81 -13.28
C THR A 112 5.39 -11.87 -13.17
N TRP A 113 5.61 -10.71 -12.58
CA TRP A 113 4.61 -9.67 -12.48
C TRP A 113 4.97 -8.49 -13.39
N LYS A 114 4.04 -8.11 -14.26
CA LYS A 114 4.11 -6.86 -15.02
C LYS A 114 2.98 -5.97 -14.55
N GLY A 115 3.32 -4.96 -13.75
CA GLY A 115 2.39 -3.96 -13.26
C GLY A 115 2.43 -2.69 -14.10
N ARG A 116 1.35 -1.92 -14.03
CA ARG A 116 1.30 -0.57 -14.60
C ARG A 116 1.93 0.41 -13.61
N GLY A 117 2.80 1.29 -14.09
CA GLY A 117 3.21 2.49 -13.40
C GLY A 117 2.10 3.55 -13.39
N TRP A 118 2.45 4.76 -13.01
CA TRP A 118 1.63 5.94 -13.22
C TRP A 118 1.48 6.19 -14.72
N ASP A 119 0.26 6.35 -15.21
CA ASP A 119 -0.06 6.41 -16.64
C ASP A 119 -0.62 7.77 -17.10
N ARG A 120 -0.56 8.78 -16.23
CA ARG A 120 -1.00 10.14 -16.50
C ARG A 120 0.19 11.10 -16.53
N SER A 121 -0.07 12.40 -16.65
CA SER A 121 0.97 13.43 -16.65
C SER A 121 1.71 13.54 -15.31
N MET A 122 2.88 14.15 -15.32
CA MET A 122 3.60 14.49 -14.09
C MET A 122 2.81 15.52 -13.26
N GLU A 123 2.09 16.42 -13.91
CA GLU A 123 1.24 17.41 -13.23
C GLU A 123 0.12 16.73 -12.44
N ASP A 124 -0.56 15.75 -13.03
CA ASP A 124 -1.57 14.94 -12.32
C ASP A 124 -0.95 14.19 -11.13
N TYR A 125 0.29 13.68 -11.28
CA TYR A 125 1.00 13.04 -10.19
C TYR A 125 1.31 14.01 -9.05
N LEU A 126 1.78 15.20 -9.35
CA LEU A 126 2.01 16.25 -8.36
C LEU A 126 0.69 16.68 -7.68
N GLY A 127 -0.41 16.67 -8.40
CA GLY A 127 -1.76 16.87 -7.84
C GLY A 127 -2.09 15.80 -6.80
N LEU A 128 -1.83 14.53 -7.10
CA LEU A 128 -2.01 13.42 -6.15
C LEU A 128 -1.10 13.54 -4.92
N VAL A 129 0.17 13.94 -5.13
CA VAL A 129 1.12 14.21 -4.01
C VAL A 129 0.60 15.32 -3.10
N ARG A 130 0.06 16.40 -3.66
CA ARG A 130 -0.53 17.51 -2.87
C ARG A 130 -1.73 17.02 -2.05
N ALA A 131 -2.66 16.29 -2.68
CA ALA A 131 -3.80 15.69 -1.98
C ALA A 131 -3.35 14.76 -0.83
N GLY A 132 -2.36 13.92 -1.08
CA GLY A 132 -1.78 13.05 -0.06
C GLY A 132 -1.14 13.83 1.10
N ARG A 133 -0.43 14.92 0.80
CA ARG A 133 0.14 15.79 1.84
C ARG A 133 -0.95 16.45 2.70
N ASP A 134 -2.05 16.85 2.10
CA ASP A 134 -3.15 17.48 2.83
C ASP A 134 -3.82 16.46 3.76
N LEU A 135 -4.00 15.21 3.32
CA LEU A 135 -4.46 14.12 4.17
C LEU A 135 -3.50 13.82 5.33
N THR A 136 -2.19 13.86 5.09
CA THR A 136 -1.17 13.68 6.14
C THR A 136 -1.24 14.80 7.18
N ARG A 137 -1.54 16.03 6.78
CA ARG A 137 -1.65 17.19 7.66
C ARG A 137 -2.96 17.27 8.43
N ALA A 138 -4.00 16.59 8.02
CA ALA A 138 -5.35 16.66 8.61
C ALA A 138 -5.49 16.13 10.04
N GLY A 139 -4.38 15.81 10.74
CA GLY A 139 -4.36 15.61 12.19
C GLY A 139 -4.17 14.16 12.66
N ALA A 140 -4.46 13.91 13.95
CA ALA A 140 -4.10 12.69 14.71
C ALA A 140 -4.64 11.34 14.17
N LYS A 141 -5.45 11.37 13.13
CA LYS A 141 -5.88 10.20 12.34
C LYS A 141 -5.42 10.33 10.89
N GLY A 142 -4.38 11.13 10.65
CA GLY A 142 -3.83 11.36 9.33
C GLY A 142 -3.18 10.10 8.77
N LEU A 143 -3.43 9.85 7.49
CA LEU A 143 -2.73 8.85 6.71
C LEU A 143 -1.36 9.41 6.32
N LEU A 144 -0.26 8.75 6.66
CA LEU A 144 1.03 9.13 6.11
C LEU A 144 1.10 8.71 4.64
N VAL A 145 1.25 9.68 3.74
CA VAL A 145 1.39 9.40 2.30
C VAL A 145 2.85 9.63 1.87
N VAL A 146 3.43 8.64 1.25
CA VAL A 146 4.83 8.61 0.77
C VAL A 146 4.90 8.26 -0.70
#